data_5f154175d4e1469575fa52c3466abe49
#
_entry.id   5f154175d4e1469575fa52c3466abe49
#
_cell.length_a   1.000
_cell.length_b   1.000
_cell.length_c   1.000
_cell.angle_alpha   90.00
_cell.angle_beta   90.00
_cell.angle_gamma   90.00
#
_symmetry.space_group_name_H-M   'P 1'
#
loop_
_entity.id
_entity.type
_entity.pdbx_description
1 polymer ?
#
loop_
_entity_poly.entity_id
_entity_poly.type
_entity_poly.pdbx_seq_one_letter_code
_entity_poly.pdbx_strand_id
1 'polypeptide(L)'
;MDIEKLKKKLHGCYVTVPTPFEDSEGLPLSFSAINEYVNFLLKNGLNSKNSTLLFGGAAGDFSTMTFDERKELAEKSSDIVDGRVPIALGGQTTSTLELIKLAEIAQSNNFDFIQVSCPFYFMHTEEDFIEYIQAASKAAPNVGLILYNTFWTSTSVSNQLIEKLSDLPNIAGLKWATPRTDAMEFEDVTSTYSSKFTIIDNNLFFPYSAMNSMGAQAFE
;
A
#
# COMPACT_ATOMS: atom_id res chain seq x y z
N MET A 1 11.01 -0.61 -15.90
CA MET A 1 10.15 0.25 -15.06
C MET A 1 10.87 1.57 -14.77
N ASP A 2 10.17 2.71 -14.80
CA ASP A 2 10.69 4.03 -14.40
C ASP A 2 10.23 4.32 -12.96
N ILE A 3 11.10 4.04 -12.00
CA ILE A 3 10.78 4.15 -10.57
C ILE A 3 10.49 5.60 -10.14
N GLU A 4 11.18 6.59 -10.72
CA GLU A 4 10.96 8.00 -10.41
C GLU A 4 9.57 8.48 -10.87
N LYS A 5 9.09 7.95 -11.98
CA LYS A 5 7.73 8.22 -12.45
C LYS A 5 6.70 7.57 -11.53
N LEU A 6 6.97 6.36 -11.03
CA LEU A 6 6.09 5.67 -10.08
C LEU A 6 6.04 6.42 -8.73
N LYS A 7 7.17 6.82 -8.18
CA LYS A 7 7.21 7.60 -6.93
C LYS A 7 6.30 8.83 -7.00
N LYS A 8 6.35 9.58 -8.12
CA LYS A 8 5.50 10.76 -8.31
C LYS A 8 4.01 10.46 -8.36
N LYS A 9 3.60 9.25 -8.78
CA LYS A 9 2.19 8.84 -8.76
C LYS A 9 1.64 8.65 -7.34
N LEU A 10 2.51 8.45 -6.34
CA LEU A 10 2.11 8.32 -4.93
C LEU A 10 1.87 9.66 -4.23
N HIS A 11 2.19 10.80 -4.85
CA HIS A 11 2.03 12.11 -4.20
C HIS A 11 0.55 12.45 -4.00
N GLY A 12 0.23 13.03 -2.84
CA GLY A 12 -1.12 13.49 -2.49
C GLY A 12 -1.92 12.49 -1.65
N CYS A 13 -3.17 12.24 -1.99
CA CYS A 13 -4.04 11.35 -1.23
C CYS A 13 -3.77 9.88 -1.57
N TYR A 14 -3.45 9.08 -0.56
CA TYR A 14 -3.40 7.63 -0.66
C TYR A 14 -4.66 7.05 -0.02
N VAL A 15 -5.66 6.71 -0.82
CA VAL A 15 -7.02 6.44 -0.35
C VAL A 15 -7.28 4.94 -0.31
N THR A 16 -7.48 4.39 0.88
CA THR A 16 -7.97 3.01 1.01
C THR A 16 -9.46 2.97 0.63
N VAL A 17 -9.77 2.19 -0.40
CA VAL A 17 -11.15 1.94 -0.85
C VAL A 17 -11.76 0.88 0.03
N PRO A 18 -12.90 1.14 0.70
CA PRO A 18 -13.65 0.12 1.44
C PRO A 18 -14.09 -1.00 0.52
N THR A 19 -14.21 -2.22 1.05
CA THR A 19 -14.72 -3.37 0.33
C THR A 19 -16.13 -3.71 0.81
N PRO A 20 -17.20 -3.19 0.16
CA PRO A 20 -18.57 -3.51 0.52
C PRO A 20 -18.93 -4.93 0.07
N PHE A 21 -19.76 -5.60 0.87
CA PHE A 21 -20.34 -6.91 0.59
C PHE A 21 -21.84 -6.77 0.38
N GLU A 22 -22.42 -7.65 -0.45
CA GLU A 22 -23.88 -7.73 -0.61
C GLU A 22 -24.50 -8.41 0.61
N ASP A 23 -25.65 -7.91 1.07
CA ASP A 23 -26.46 -8.55 2.12
C ASP A 23 -27.27 -9.71 1.53
N SER A 24 -26.57 -10.76 1.11
CA SER A 24 -27.14 -11.95 0.48
C SER A 24 -26.36 -13.20 0.88
N GLU A 25 -26.88 -14.39 0.54
CA GLU A 25 -26.22 -15.65 0.82
C GLU A 25 -24.80 -15.66 0.21
N GLY A 26 -23.81 -16.03 1.03
CA GLY A 26 -22.40 -16.05 0.63
C GLY A 26 -21.68 -14.72 0.73
N LEU A 27 -22.36 -13.62 1.09
CA LEU A 27 -21.78 -12.28 1.27
C LEU A 27 -20.80 -11.90 0.14
N PRO A 28 -21.18 -11.96 -1.15
CA PRO A 28 -20.26 -11.65 -2.24
C PRO A 28 -19.85 -10.18 -2.24
N LEU A 29 -18.71 -9.87 -2.85
CA LEU A 29 -18.23 -8.50 -3.01
C LEU A 29 -19.21 -7.67 -3.85
N SER A 30 -19.51 -6.44 -3.39
CA SER A 30 -20.37 -5.50 -4.12
C SER A 30 -19.57 -4.61 -5.06
N PHE A 31 -19.34 -5.08 -6.28
CA PHE A 31 -18.60 -4.30 -7.29
C PHE A 31 -19.37 -3.09 -7.79
N SER A 32 -20.70 -3.10 -7.70
CA SER A 32 -21.52 -1.93 -7.99
C SER A 32 -21.24 -0.81 -7.00
N ALA A 33 -21.19 -1.11 -5.71
CA ALA A 33 -20.90 -0.12 -4.67
C ALA A 33 -19.43 0.36 -4.74
N ILE A 34 -18.47 -0.52 -5.06
CA ILE A 34 -17.09 -0.11 -5.32
C ILE A 34 -17.02 0.89 -6.49
N ASN A 35 -17.71 0.59 -7.60
CA ASN A 35 -17.75 1.47 -8.76
C ASN A 35 -18.39 2.83 -8.45
N GLU A 36 -19.49 2.85 -7.71
CA GLU A 36 -20.12 4.10 -7.26
C GLU A 36 -19.18 4.93 -6.39
N TYR A 37 -18.48 4.29 -5.45
CA TYR A 37 -17.53 4.98 -4.57
C TYR A 37 -16.32 5.52 -5.34
N VAL A 38 -15.71 4.75 -6.23
CA VAL A 38 -14.62 5.22 -7.10
C VAL A 38 -15.06 6.42 -7.93
N ASN A 39 -16.24 6.35 -8.56
CA ASN A 39 -16.77 7.45 -9.35
C ASN A 39 -17.08 8.69 -8.49
N PHE A 40 -17.58 8.50 -7.26
CA PHE A 40 -17.74 9.58 -6.29
C PHE A 40 -16.41 10.27 -5.99
N LEU A 41 -15.36 9.54 -5.68
CA LEU A 41 -14.03 10.09 -5.40
C LEU A 41 -13.50 10.92 -6.58
N LEU A 42 -13.55 10.36 -7.80
CA LEU A 42 -13.03 11.01 -8.99
C LEU A 42 -13.86 12.27 -9.35
N LYS A 43 -15.18 12.22 -9.20
CA LYS A 43 -16.07 13.36 -9.44
C LYS A 43 -15.82 14.49 -8.43
N ASN A 44 -15.35 14.18 -7.23
CA ASN A 44 -15.07 15.15 -6.16
C ASN A 44 -13.60 15.59 -6.10
N GLY A 45 -12.85 15.41 -7.18
CA GLY A 45 -11.56 16.06 -7.37
C GLY A 45 -10.33 15.16 -7.29
N LEU A 46 -10.47 13.88 -6.91
CA LEU A 46 -9.35 12.96 -6.99
C LEU A 46 -9.04 12.61 -8.45
N ASN A 47 -7.77 12.53 -8.78
CA ASN A 47 -7.32 12.29 -10.15
C ASN A 47 -5.87 11.74 -10.16
N SER A 48 -5.37 11.41 -11.34
CA SER A 48 -4.04 10.82 -11.52
C SER A 48 -2.84 11.70 -11.10
N LYS A 49 -3.07 12.96 -10.72
CA LYS A 49 -2.01 13.89 -10.30
C LYS A 49 -1.96 14.08 -8.78
N ASN A 50 -3.00 13.69 -8.08
CA ASN A 50 -3.14 13.98 -6.64
C ASN A 50 -3.60 12.79 -5.80
N SER A 51 -3.76 11.60 -6.38
CA SER A 51 -4.24 10.46 -5.60
C SER A 51 -3.82 9.11 -6.17
N THR A 52 -3.75 8.11 -5.28
CA THR A 52 -3.65 6.68 -5.58
C THR A 52 -4.71 5.95 -4.77
N LEU A 53 -5.44 5.02 -5.38
CA LEU A 53 -6.47 4.22 -4.70
C LEU A 53 -5.90 2.86 -4.30
N LEU A 54 -6.04 2.50 -3.01
CA LEU A 54 -5.62 1.20 -2.46
C LEU A 54 -6.85 0.28 -2.32
N PHE A 55 -6.82 -0.85 -2.98
CA PHE A 55 -7.83 -1.91 -2.87
C PHE A 55 -7.31 -3.07 -2.01
N GLY A 56 -8.15 -3.62 -1.13
CA GLY A 56 -7.77 -4.71 -0.24
C GLY A 56 -6.67 -4.35 0.76
N GLY A 57 -6.60 -3.08 1.17
CA GLY A 57 -5.78 -2.64 2.31
C GLY A 57 -6.40 -3.03 3.65
N ALA A 58 -5.85 -2.55 4.78
CA ALA A 58 -6.37 -2.85 6.11
C ALA A 58 -7.81 -2.35 6.29
N ALA A 59 -8.10 -1.08 5.94
CA ALA A 59 -9.45 -0.54 5.93
C ALA A 59 -10.27 -0.95 4.69
N GLY A 60 -9.70 -1.76 3.81
CA GLY A 60 -10.34 -2.44 2.69
C GLY A 60 -10.61 -3.91 2.97
N ASP A 61 -10.65 -4.31 4.25
CA ASP A 61 -11.10 -5.61 4.77
C ASP A 61 -10.35 -6.84 4.20
N PHE A 62 -9.04 -6.70 3.87
CA PHE A 62 -8.27 -7.83 3.34
C PHE A 62 -8.36 -9.10 4.21
N SER A 63 -8.47 -8.93 5.53
CA SER A 63 -8.45 -10.02 6.50
C SER A 63 -9.74 -10.84 6.57
N THR A 64 -10.82 -10.34 5.99
CA THR A 64 -12.13 -11.02 5.93
C THR A 64 -12.36 -11.72 4.60
N MET A 65 -11.52 -11.44 3.59
CA MET A 65 -11.61 -12.02 2.25
C MET A 65 -10.78 -13.30 2.12
N THR A 66 -11.32 -14.25 1.39
CA THR A 66 -10.56 -15.39 0.87
C THR A 66 -9.55 -14.93 -0.18
N PHE A 67 -8.60 -15.79 -0.53
CA PHE A 67 -7.64 -15.47 -1.60
C PHE A 67 -8.33 -15.24 -2.96
N ASP A 68 -9.35 -16.04 -3.27
CA ASP A 68 -10.10 -15.90 -4.53
C ASP A 68 -10.88 -14.59 -4.59
N GLU A 69 -11.49 -14.15 -3.50
CA GLU A 69 -12.12 -12.83 -3.40
C GLU A 69 -11.11 -11.68 -3.56
N ARG A 70 -9.92 -11.80 -2.96
CA ARG A 70 -8.85 -10.81 -3.16
C ARG A 70 -8.37 -10.74 -4.61
N LYS A 71 -8.29 -11.89 -5.29
CA LYS A 71 -7.99 -11.95 -6.72
C LYS A 71 -9.09 -11.30 -7.53
N GLU A 72 -10.34 -11.64 -7.28
CA GLU A 72 -11.50 -11.05 -7.98
C GLU A 72 -11.58 -9.53 -7.74
N LEU A 73 -11.33 -9.08 -6.50
CA LEU A 73 -11.25 -7.66 -6.17
C LEU A 73 -10.19 -6.95 -7.02
N ALA A 74 -9.00 -7.53 -7.18
CA ALA A 74 -7.94 -6.94 -7.98
C ALA A 74 -8.36 -6.84 -9.46
N GLU A 75 -8.87 -7.91 -10.06
CA GLU A 75 -9.31 -7.94 -11.44
C GLU A 75 -10.39 -6.88 -11.70
N LYS A 76 -11.47 -6.89 -10.91
CA LYS A 76 -12.59 -5.96 -11.06
C LYS A 76 -12.24 -4.51 -10.73
N SER A 77 -11.39 -4.27 -9.74
CA SER A 77 -10.96 -2.90 -9.39
C SER A 77 -10.16 -2.26 -10.51
N SER A 78 -9.28 -3.03 -11.16
CA SER A 78 -8.54 -2.55 -12.33
C SER A 78 -9.49 -2.14 -13.46
N ASP A 79 -10.48 -2.99 -13.78
CA ASP A 79 -11.51 -2.69 -14.79
C ASP A 79 -12.34 -1.45 -14.41
N ILE A 80 -12.76 -1.35 -13.14
CA ILE A 80 -13.55 -0.21 -12.65
C ILE A 80 -12.77 1.10 -12.75
N VAL A 81 -11.50 1.09 -12.37
CA VAL A 81 -10.67 2.31 -12.40
C VAL A 81 -10.28 2.70 -13.81
N ASP A 82 -10.04 1.72 -14.69
CA ASP A 82 -9.74 1.90 -16.13
C ASP A 82 -8.64 2.96 -16.38
N GLY A 83 -7.55 2.90 -15.61
CA GLY A 83 -6.40 3.78 -15.74
C GLY A 83 -6.64 5.26 -15.41
N ARG A 84 -7.81 5.66 -14.90
CA ARG A 84 -8.16 7.05 -14.56
C ARG A 84 -7.35 7.63 -13.41
N VAL A 85 -6.85 6.78 -12.54
CA VAL A 85 -6.03 7.12 -11.37
C VAL A 85 -5.10 5.96 -11.06
N PRO A 86 -3.89 6.18 -10.49
CA PRO A 86 -3.03 5.10 -10.05
C PRO A 86 -3.71 4.20 -9.02
N ILE A 87 -3.40 2.91 -9.06
CA ILE A 87 -3.96 1.91 -8.16
C ILE A 87 -2.89 1.10 -7.45
N ALA A 88 -3.17 0.77 -6.20
CA ALA A 88 -2.37 -0.10 -5.35
C ALA A 88 -3.19 -1.31 -4.88
N LEU A 89 -2.57 -2.48 -4.81
CA LEU A 89 -3.16 -3.68 -4.23
C LEU A 89 -2.63 -3.91 -2.81
N GLY A 90 -3.48 -4.26 -1.87
CA GLY A 90 -3.07 -4.71 -0.55
C GLY A 90 -2.45 -6.12 -0.63
N GLY A 91 -1.17 -6.22 -0.27
CA GLY A 91 -0.42 -7.48 -0.26
C GLY A 91 -0.27 -8.10 1.13
N GLN A 92 -1.01 -7.61 2.14
CA GLN A 92 -0.89 -8.10 3.51
C GLN A 92 -1.28 -9.57 3.60
N THR A 93 -0.35 -10.39 4.07
CA THR A 93 -0.53 -11.82 4.36
C THR A 93 0.58 -12.30 5.28
N THR A 94 0.42 -13.47 5.87
CA THR A 94 1.46 -14.16 6.66
C THR A 94 2.23 -15.20 5.84
N SER A 95 1.84 -15.41 4.58
CA SER A 95 2.40 -16.43 3.69
C SER A 95 3.20 -15.80 2.55
N THR A 96 4.49 -16.13 2.48
CA THR A 96 5.35 -15.70 1.36
C THR A 96 4.82 -16.18 0.00
N LEU A 97 4.28 -17.40 -0.07
CA LEU A 97 3.72 -17.94 -1.32
C LEU A 97 2.44 -17.21 -1.75
N GLU A 98 1.63 -16.78 -0.78
CA GLU A 98 0.45 -15.96 -1.08
C GLU A 98 0.85 -14.55 -1.52
N LEU A 99 1.85 -13.94 -0.87
CA LEU A 99 2.39 -12.64 -1.29
C LEU A 99 2.91 -12.67 -2.74
N ILE A 100 3.65 -13.72 -3.11
CA ILE A 100 4.13 -13.91 -4.48
C ILE A 100 2.93 -13.89 -5.46
N LYS A 101 1.89 -14.67 -5.18
CA LYS A 101 0.69 -14.71 -6.03
C LYS A 101 -0.03 -13.37 -6.10
N LEU A 102 -0.14 -12.65 -4.98
CA LEU A 102 -0.74 -11.30 -4.97
C LEU A 102 0.09 -10.30 -5.78
N ALA A 103 1.41 -10.39 -5.72
CA ALA A 103 2.30 -9.57 -6.53
C ALA A 103 2.15 -9.86 -8.04
N GLU A 104 2.07 -11.14 -8.42
CA GLU A 104 1.80 -11.57 -9.80
C GLU A 104 0.42 -11.08 -10.28
N ILE A 105 -0.61 -11.15 -9.43
CA ILE A 105 -1.96 -10.62 -9.71
C ILE A 105 -1.92 -9.11 -9.90
N ALA A 106 -1.21 -8.36 -9.04
CA ALA A 106 -1.05 -6.92 -9.19
C ALA A 106 -0.40 -6.58 -10.54
N GLN A 107 0.67 -7.27 -10.91
CA GLN A 107 1.34 -7.06 -12.20
C GLN A 107 0.46 -7.40 -13.40
N SER A 108 -0.25 -8.54 -13.34
CA SER A 108 -1.11 -9.01 -14.45
C SER A 108 -2.33 -8.13 -14.68
N ASN A 109 -2.79 -7.42 -13.63
CA ASN A 109 -3.94 -6.52 -13.67
C ASN A 109 -3.56 -5.04 -13.71
N ASN A 110 -2.34 -4.71 -14.13
CA ASN A 110 -1.86 -3.34 -14.35
C ASN A 110 -1.93 -2.44 -13.10
N PHE A 111 -1.78 -2.99 -11.91
CA PHE A 111 -1.60 -2.17 -10.72
C PHE A 111 -0.25 -1.45 -10.78
N ASP A 112 -0.25 -0.18 -10.38
CA ASP A 112 0.98 0.60 -10.26
C ASP A 112 1.80 0.15 -9.04
N PHE A 113 1.11 -0.27 -7.97
CA PHE A 113 1.72 -0.59 -6.68
C PHE A 113 1.13 -1.84 -6.02
N ILE A 114 1.96 -2.44 -5.15
CA ILE A 114 1.51 -3.38 -4.12
C ILE A 114 2.01 -2.90 -2.75
N GLN A 115 1.11 -2.79 -1.77
CA GLN A 115 1.44 -2.43 -0.40
C GLN A 115 1.73 -3.68 0.40
N VAL A 116 2.92 -3.78 0.98
CA VAL A 116 3.38 -4.93 1.76
C VAL A 116 3.76 -4.47 3.17
N SER A 117 3.18 -5.10 4.18
CA SER A 117 3.57 -4.94 5.59
C SER A 117 4.36 -6.15 6.06
N CYS A 118 5.02 -6.02 7.21
CA CYS A 118 5.55 -7.18 7.92
C CYS A 118 4.46 -8.24 8.11
N PRO A 119 4.78 -9.54 8.00
CA PRO A 119 3.87 -10.59 8.41
C PRO A 119 3.39 -10.35 9.85
N PHE A 120 2.10 -10.48 10.07
CA PHE A 120 1.45 -10.22 11.35
C PHE A 120 1.24 -11.51 12.14
N TYR A 121 0.83 -11.39 13.41
CA TYR A 121 0.53 -12.43 14.38
C TYR A 121 1.75 -12.90 15.18
N PHE A 122 2.85 -13.32 14.54
CA PHE A 122 4.09 -13.67 15.22
C PHE A 122 5.22 -12.72 14.85
N MET A 123 6.17 -12.56 15.78
CA MET A 123 7.41 -11.84 15.47
C MET A 123 8.25 -12.66 14.49
N HIS A 124 8.92 -11.98 13.58
CA HIS A 124 9.86 -12.52 12.61
C HIS A 124 11.21 -11.80 12.76
N THR A 125 12.25 -12.34 12.16
CA THR A 125 13.55 -11.67 12.09
C THR A 125 13.58 -10.63 10.96
N GLU A 126 14.59 -9.75 10.96
CA GLU A 126 14.81 -8.83 9.84
C GLU A 126 15.12 -9.59 8.55
N GLU A 127 15.89 -10.67 8.64
CA GLU A 127 16.24 -11.53 7.53
C GLU A 127 14.99 -12.15 6.88
N ASP A 128 14.07 -12.69 7.68
CA ASP A 128 12.79 -13.22 7.18
C ASP A 128 12.00 -12.16 6.39
N PHE A 129 11.98 -10.92 6.93
CA PHE A 129 11.28 -9.84 6.23
C PHE A 129 11.98 -9.39 4.95
N ILE A 130 13.32 -9.35 4.93
CA ILE A 130 14.08 -9.07 3.71
C ILE A 130 13.75 -10.09 2.62
N GLU A 131 13.79 -11.38 2.94
CA GLU A 131 13.47 -12.45 2.00
C GLU A 131 12.01 -12.36 1.51
N TYR A 132 11.09 -12.02 2.41
CA TYR A 132 9.67 -11.81 2.10
C TYR A 132 9.47 -10.67 1.09
N ILE A 133 10.11 -9.51 1.29
CA ILE A 133 10.05 -8.37 0.36
C ILE A 133 10.76 -8.67 -0.96
N GLN A 134 11.91 -9.33 -0.92
CA GLN A 134 12.63 -9.76 -2.13
C GLN A 134 11.78 -10.70 -3.00
N ALA A 135 11.02 -11.60 -2.37
CA ALA A 135 10.12 -12.50 -3.09
C ALA A 135 9.04 -11.72 -3.86
N ALA A 136 8.41 -10.72 -3.22
CA ALA A 136 7.42 -9.85 -3.87
C ALA A 136 8.05 -9.02 -5.01
N SER A 137 9.22 -8.42 -4.74
CA SER A 137 9.98 -7.63 -5.73
C SER A 137 10.29 -8.45 -6.99
N LYS A 138 10.72 -9.69 -6.81
CA LYS A 138 11.04 -10.62 -7.92
C LYS A 138 9.79 -11.07 -8.68
N ALA A 139 8.67 -11.30 -7.98
CA ALA A 139 7.43 -11.76 -8.58
C ALA A 139 6.76 -10.67 -9.44
N ALA A 140 6.92 -9.40 -9.07
CA ALA A 140 6.31 -8.27 -9.77
C ALA A 140 7.33 -7.15 -10.06
N PRO A 141 8.32 -7.37 -10.95
CA PRO A 141 9.41 -6.41 -11.19
C PRO A 141 8.96 -5.08 -11.82
N ASN A 142 7.74 -5.00 -12.34
CA ASN A 142 7.17 -3.79 -12.95
C ASN A 142 6.13 -3.09 -12.07
N VAL A 143 5.91 -3.57 -10.86
CA VAL A 143 5.00 -2.98 -9.86
C VAL A 143 5.83 -2.33 -8.76
N GLY A 144 5.49 -1.10 -8.36
CA GLY A 144 6.14 -0.42 -7.24
C GLY A 144 5.74 -1.04 -5.91
N LEU A 145 6.71 -1.38 -5.06
CA LEU A 145 6.42 -1.81 -3.69
C LEU A 145 6.28 -0.60 -2.77
N ILE A 146 5.24 -0.63 -1.93
CA ILE A 146 5.05 0.29 -0.82
C ILE A 146 5.27 -0.51 0.46
N LEU A 147 6.33 -0.21 1.19
CA LEU A 147 6.59 -0.82 2.50
C LEU A 147 5.71 -0.12 3.53
N TYR A 148 4.85 -0.89 4.18
CA TYR A 148 3.95 -0.38 5.20
C TYR A 148 4.44 -0.77 6.60
N ASN A 149 4.92 0.22 7.34
CA ASN A 149 5.23 0.08 8.76
C ASN A 149 4.04 0.49 9.63
N THR A 150 3.68 -0.37 10.56
CA THR A 150 2.62 -0.12 11.53
C THR A 150 3.01 -0.73 12.87
N PHE A 151 2.80 0.02 13.95
CA PHE A 151 3.19 -0.38 15.31
C PHE A 151 2.14 -1.26 16.01
N TRP A 152 0.94 -1.44 15.45
CA TRP A 152 -0.16 -2.13 16.13
C TRP A 152 -0.41 -3.58 15.69
N THR A 153 0.21 -4.05 14.63
CA THR A 153 -0.09 -5.39 14.09
C THR A 153 1.09 -6.32 13.95
N SER A 154 2.32 -5.79 13.93
CA SER A 154 3.50 -6.59 13.59
C SER A 154 4.78 -5.99 14.17
N THR A 155 5.90 -6.63 13.88
CA THR A 155 7.24 -6.11 14.17
C THR A 155 7.45 -4.79 13.42
N SER A 156 7.95 -3.77 14.11
CA SER A 156 8.32 -2.49 13.49
C SER A 156 9.53 -2.66 12.59
N VAL A 157 9.52 -1.96 11.46
CA VAL A 157 10.63 -1.93 10.51
C VAL A 157 11.70 -0.95 11.00
N SER A 158 12.92 -1.40 11.17
CA SER A 158 14.03 -0.54 11.59
C SER A 158 14.61 0.27 10.43
N ASN A 159 15.28 1.39 10.75
CA ASN A 159 16.03 2.16 9.74
C ASN A 159 17.11 1.32 9.05
N GLN A 160 17.76 0.41 9.79
CA GLN A 160 18.76 -0.50 9.21
C GLN A 160 18.13 -1.45 8.19
N LEU A 161 16.92 -1.92 8.45
CA LEU A 161 16.17 -2.79 7.53
C LEU A 161 15.77 -2.02 6.26
N ILE A 162 15.31 -0.77 6.38
CA ILE A 162 15.01 0.08 5.22
C ILE A 162 16.25 0.27 4.36
N GLU A 163 17.41 0.50 4.95
CA GLU A 163 18.67 0.67 4.21
C GLU A 163 19.02 -0.59 3.43
N LYS A 164 18.94 -1.78 4.04
CA LYS A 164 19.15 -3.06 3.35
C LYS A 164 18.16 -3.29 2.19
N LEU A 165 16.91 -2.85 2.33
CA LEU A 165 15.88 -2.98 1.30
C LEU A 165 15.99 -1.91 0.22
N SER A 166 16.71 -0.81 0.46
CA SER A 166 16.81 0.32 -0.47
C SER A 166 17.53 -0.01 -1.79
N ASP A 167 18.24 -1.14 -1.84
CA ASP A 167 18.88 -1.65 -3.06
C ASP A 167 17.90 -2.36 -4.01
N LEU A 168 16.68 -2.66 -3.56
CA LEU A 168 15.68 -3.26 -4.42
C LEU A 168 15.15 -2.24 -5.44
N PRO A 169 15.08 -2.62 -6.73
CA PRO A 169 14.88 -1.64 -7.82
C PRO A 169 13.46 -1.08 -7.88
N ASN A 170 12.49 -1.69 -7.20
CA ASN A 170 11.08 -1.35 -7.32
C ASN A 170 10.42 -0.91 -6.02
N ILE A 171 11.16 -0.52 -4.99
CA ILE A 171 10.56 0.14 -3.82
C ILE A 171 10.25 1.59 -4.19
N ALA A 172 8.97 1.94 -4.21
CA ALA A 172 8.47 3.25 -4.59
C ALA A 172 8.15 4.14 -3.38
N GLY A 173 7.68 3.55 -2.28
CA GLY A 173 7.22 4.33 -1.14
C GLY A 173 7.35 3.62 0.20
N LEU A 174 7.34 4.43 1.24
CA LEU A 174 7.24 4.01 2.63
C LEU A 174 5.94 4.60 3.21
N LYS A 175 5.00 3.76 3.60
CA LYS A 175 3.83 4.16 4.36
C LYS A 175 4.13 3.96 5.83
N TRP A 176 4.11 5.06 6.60
CA TRP A 176 4.65 5.04 7.95
C TRP A 176 3.65 5.54 8.98
N ALA A 177 3.47 4.73 10.01
CA ALA A 177 2.72 5.08 11.21
C ALA A 177 3.61 4.92 12.43
N THR A 178 3.61 5.92 13.31
CA THR A 178 4.32 5.90 14.57
C THR A 178 3.36 5.97 15.75
N PRO A 179 3.76 5.51 16.95
CA PRO A 179 2.99 5.75 18.16
C PRO A 179 2.72 7.23 18.36
N ARG A 180 1.57 7.57 18.94
CA ARG A 180 1.13 8.95 19.21
C ARG A 180 2.18 9.82 19.92
N THR A 181 3.07 9.21 20.67
CA THR A 181 4.10 9.87 21.49
C THR A 181 5.45 10.00 20.78
N ASP A 182 5.58 9.50 19.55
CA ASP A 182 6.86 9.41 18.85
C ASP A 182 6.84 10.02 17.45
N ALA A 183 6.66 11.34 17.40
CA ALA A 183 6.79 12.08 16.14
C ALA A 183 8.25 12.12 15.64
N MET A 184 9.23 11.92 16.50
CA MET A 184 10.65 11.97 16.14
C MET A 184 11.04 10.79 15.25
N GLU A 185 10.48 9.60 15.48
CA GLU A 185 10.69 8.46 14.58
C GLU A 185 10.26 8.79 13.15
N PHE A 186 9.11 9.45 12.99
CA PHE A 186 8.63 9.87 11.68
C PHE A 186 9.55 10.90 11.03
N GLU A 187 10.06 11.85 11.80
CA GLU A 187 11.03 12.84 11.31
C GLU A 187 12.34 12.18 10.87
N ASP A 188 12.85 11.21 11.62
CA ASP A 188 14.05 10.46 11.27
C ASP A 188 13.89 9.69 9.97
N VAL A 189 12.76 9.00 9.79
CA VAL A 189 12.46 8.27 8.56
C VAL A 189 12.31 9.21 7.37
N THR A 190 11.59 10.32 7.53
CA THR A 190 11.36 11.27 6.43
C THR A 190 12.63 12.00 6.04
N SER A 191 13.42 12.49 7.01
CA SER A 191 14.67 13.18 6.73
C SER A 191 15.70 12.29 6.03
N THR A 192 15.73 11.01 6.39
CA THR A 192 16.68 10.05 5.83
C THR A 192 16.26 9.55 4.45
N TYR A 193 14.96 9.26 4.24
CA TYR A 193 14.50 8.49 3.09
C TYR A 193 13.61 9.23 2.09
N SER A 194 13.17 10.47 2.37
CA SER A 194 12.28 11.20 1.44
C SER A 194 12.89 11.54 0.09
N SER A 195 14.21 11.51 -0.02
CA SER A 195 14.92 11.63 -1.31
C SER A 195 14.97 10.32 -2.10
N LYS A 196 14.86 9.17 -1.41
CA LYS A 196 14.89 7.82 -2.03
C LYS A 196 13.49 7.31 -2.35
N PHE A 197 12.51 7.57 -1.48
CA PHE A 197 11.16 7.02 -1.55
C PHE A 197 10.11 8.10 -1.33
N THR A 198 8.90 7.88 -1.85
CA THR A 198 7.75 8.69 -1.44
C THR A 198 7.30 8.27 -0.04
N ILE A 199 7.28 9.21 0.90
CA ILE A 199 6.80 8.99 2.25
C ILE A 199 5.29 9.27 2.31
N ILE A 200 4.53 8.24 2.69
CA ILE A 200 3.08 8.30 2.90
C ILE A 200 2.83 8.39 4.39
N ASP A 201 2.34 9.53 4.85
CA ASP A 201 1.95 9.74 6.23
C ASP A 201 0.70 8.91 6.58
N ASN A 202 0.81 8.08 7.60
CA ASN A 202 -0.30 7.32 8.18
C ASN A 202 -0.47 7.63 9.68
N ASN A 203 -0.12 8.84 10.09
CA ASN A 203 -0.21 9.28 11.48
C ASN A 203 -1.54 10.03 11.71
N LEU A 204 -2.57 9.30 12.05
CA LEU A 204 -3.93 9.80 12.29
C LEU A 204 -4.04 10.90 13.38
N PHE A 205 -2.95 11.15 14.10
CA PHE A 205 -2.93 12.04 15.27
C PHE A 205 -2.23 13.37 15.03
N PHE A 206 -1.53 13.52 13.92
CA PHE A 206 -0.81 14.73 13.58
C PHE A 206 -1.43 15.40 12.36
N PRO A 207 -1.45 16.75 12.30
CA PRO A 207 -1.89 17.44 11.08
C PRO A 207 -0.96 17.13 9.91
N TYR A 208 -1.53 16.80 8.76
CA TYR A 208 -0.73 16.53 7.55
C TYR A 208 0.23 17.67 7.19
N SER A 209 -0.16 18.93 7.45
CA SER A 209 0.73 20.07 7.24
C SER A 209 2.04 19.98 8.01
N ALA A 210 2.02 19.43 9.24
CA ALA A 210 3.23 19.17 10.00
C ALA A 210 4.04 18.02 9.40
N MET A 211 3.40 16.92 9.03
CA MET A 211 4.04 15.76 8.40
C MET A 211 4.64 16.13 7.05
N ASN A 212 3.96 16.95 6.25
CA ASN A 212 4.48 17.46 4.98
C ASN A 212 5.71 18.33 5.17
N SER A 213 5.75 19.19 6.21
CA SER A 213 6.94 19.99 6.51
C SER A 213 8.14 19.16 6.98
N MET A 214 7.92 17.95 7.50
CA MET A 214 8.95 16.96 7.81
C MET A 214 9.45 16.19 6.58
N GLY A 215 8.71 16.18 5.47
CA GLY A 215 9.12 15.53 4.22
C GLY A 215 8.12 14.51 3.65
N ALA A 216 6.94 14.33 4.24
CA ALA A 216 5.89 13.50 3.65
C ALA A 216 5.35 14.12 2.35
N GLN A 217 5.25 13.30 1.30
CA GLN A 217 4.71 13.72 -0.01
C GLN A 217 3.29 13.21 -0.23
N ALA A 218 2.83 12.27 0.58
CA ALA A 218 1.49 11.69 0.51
C ALA A 218 0.92 11.44 1.92
N PHE A 219 -0.38 11.20 1.98
CA PHE A 219 -1.08 10.89 3.23
C PHE A 219 -2.28 9.99 2.99
N GLU A 220 -2.65 9.20 4.01
CA GLU A 220 -3.87 8.39 4.05
C GLU A 220 -4.93 9.01 4.96
#